data_a081dd013f8644b2d23b0eca5e4f9cc1
#
_entry.id   a081dd013f8644b2d23b0eca5e4f9cc1
#
_cell.length_a   1.000
_cell.length_b   1.000
_cell.length_c   1.000
_cell.angle_alpha   90.00
_cell.angle_beta   90.00
_cell.angle_gamma   90.00
#
_symmetry.space_group_name_H-M   'P 1'
#
loop_
_entity.id
_entity.type
_entity.pdbx_description
1 polymer ?
#
loop_
_entity_poly.entity_id
_entity_poly.type
_entity_poly.pdbx_seq_one_letter_code
_entity_poly.pdbx_strand_id
1 'polypeptide(L)'
;MAANYSLDDLRYFCAIVKLGSFKKASESLNMSLSTLSRRIRLLEKNLQLTLLNRDAHRVTLTHTGELYYERYRKLFEEVDCIEQELSEEVDQPKGKIRISAPIYMGKHFLSNIFCDFLQQYPEIQLDLRFSNDLIDVEKQGIDIAFRVRDPAIDNWVIRELKLTKNVLCGHPSQAYHCITHPEQLEDQPKVTCVGLVPWKLKNQITSEEFQFQPSHQIRLQVDEIQMMKDAVASGIGISYMPDYIALPLIDSGKLTRILPDWQSETQPFSMLYRDRKQIPYRVRLLIEYTLQHFSKVNNV
;
A
#
# COMPACT_ATOMS: atom_id res chain seq x y z
N MET A 1 19.69 -4.42 -37.67
CA MET A 1 20.07 -3.00 -37.90
C MET A 1 19.11 -2.16 -37.08
N ALA A 2 19.60 -1.36 -36.13
CA ALA A 2 18.75 -0.46 -35.35
C ALA A 2 18.22 0.62 -36.30
N ALA A 3 16.89 0.84 -36.23
CA ALA A 3 16.25 1.88 -37.00
C ALA A 3 16.81 3.25 -36.57
N ASN A 4 17.38 3.99 -37.49
CA ASN A 4 18.04 5.28 -37.21
C ASN A 4 17.05 6.47 -37.32
N TYR A 5 15.78 6.24 -36.89
CA TYR A 5 14.71 7.25 -36.86
C TYR A 5 13.91 7.14 -35.54
N SER A 6 13.31 8.25 -35.12
CA SER A 6 12.48 8.30 -33.92
C SER A 6 11.04 7.86 -34.24
N LEU A 7 10.37 7.24 -33.25
CA LEU A 7 8.92 7.00 -33.31
C LEU A 7 8.12 8.30 -33.43
N ASP A 8 8.64 9.41 -32.87
CA ASP A 8 8.02 10.73 -33.05
C ASP A 8 7.98 11.16 -34.50
N ASP A 9 9.03 10.86 -35.28
CA ASP A 9 9.06 11.21 -36.71
C ASP A 9 7.95 10.50 -37.48
N LEU A 10 7.64 9.26 -37.12
CA LEU A 10 6.50 8.51 -37.67
C LEU A 10 5.15 9.06 -37.21
N ARG A 11 5.06 9.50 -35.93
CA ARG A 11 3.87 10.19 -35.38
C ARG A 11 3.61 11.49 -36.14
N TYR A 12 4.66 12.27 -36.43
CA TYR A 12 4.57 13.49 -37.22
C TYR A 12 4.11 13.21 -38.67
N PHE A 13 4.64 12.15 -39.28
CA PHE A 13 4.19 11.72 -40.59
C PHE A 13 2.70 11.40 -40.58
N CYS A 14 2.22 10.60 -39.63
CA CYS A 14 0.80 10.27 -39.50
C CYS A 14 -0.07 11.52 -39.27
N ALA A 15 0.37 12.47 -38.48
CA ALA A 15 -0.34 13.72 -38.24
C ALA A 15 -0.48 14.56 -39.49
N ILE A 16 0.59 14.66 -40.31
CA ILE A 16 0.57 15.39 -41.59
C ILE A 16 -0.44 14.78 -42.54
N VAL A 17 -0.45 13.45 -42.65
CA VAL A 17 -1.38 12.73 -43.52
C VAL A 17 -2.82 12.92 -43.07
N LYS A 18 -3.09 12.76 -41.77
CA LYS A 18 -4.42 12.92 -41.16
C LYS A 18 -4.99 14.32 -41.35
N LEU A 19 -4.16 15.37 -41.23
CA LEU A 19 -4.58 16.77 -41.36
C LEU A 19 -4.47 17.29 -42.82
N GLY A 20 -3.85 16.52 -43.73
CA GLY A 20 -3.69 16.85 -45.12
C GLY A 20 -2.81 18.08 -45.41
N SER A 21 -2.09 18.59 -44.40
CA SER A 21 -1.34 19.83 -44.50
C SER A 21 -0.20 19.90 -43.48
N PHE A 22 1.01 20.23 -43.95
CA PHE A 22 2.15 20.51 -43.09
C PHE A 22 1.88 21.68 -42.12
N LYS A 23 1.18 22.73 -42.57
CA LYS A 23 0.85 23.89 -41.75
C LYS A 23 -0.09 23.51 -40.61
N LYS A 24 -1.20 22.84 -40.92
CA LYS A 24 -2.14 22.37 -39.91
C LYS A 24 -1.49 21.42 -38.89
N ALA A 25 -0.64 20.52 -39.39
CA ALA A 25 0.09 19.58 -38.53
C ALA A 25 1.10 20.29 -37.62
N SER A 26 1.82 21.28 -38.16
CA SER A 26 2.76 22.07 -37.35
C SER A 26 2.08 22.84 -36.22
N GLU A 27 0.90 23.42 -36.48
CA GLU A 27 0.07 24.10 -35.47
C GLU A 27 -0.43 23.11 -34.42
N SER A 28 -0.95 21.95 -34.83
CA SER A 28 -1.45 20.89 -33.91
C SER A 28 -0.36 20.29 -33.04
N LEU A 29 0.87 20.19 -33.55
CA LEU A 29 2.03 19.62 -32.87
C LEU A 29 2.84 20.65 -32.08
N ASN A 30 2.41 21.92 -32.04
CA ASN A 30 3.17 23.04 -31.43
C ASN A 30 4.62 23.13 -31.95
N MET A 31 4.84 22.93 -33.24
CA MET A 31 6.15 22.94 -33.89
C MET A 31 6.22 23.97 -35.00
N SER A 32 7.45 24.46 -35.32
CA SER A 32 7.61 25.28 -36.54
C SER A 32 7.48 24.40 -37.78
N LEU A 33 6.88 24.97 -38.85
CA LEU A 33 6.73 24.32 -40.13
C LEU A 33 8.07 23.84 -40.73
N SER A 34 9.14 24.65 -40.54
CA SER A 34 10.49 24.30 -40.99
C SER A 34 11.07 23.09 -40.24
N THR A 35 10.86 23.00 -38.95
CA THR A 35 11.29 21.87 -38.11
C THR A 35 10.54 20.60 -38.53
N LEU A 36 9.23 20.67 -38.65
CA LEU A 36 8.41 19.53 -39.05
C LEU A 36 8.83 19.03 -40.46
N SER A 37 9.00 19.92 -41.43
CA SER A 37 9.46 19.56 -42.78
C SER A 37 10.85 18.91 -42.78
N ARG A 38 11.78 19.42 -41.95
CA ARG A 38 13.12 18.83 -41.78
C ARG A 38 13.05 17.42 -41.17
N ARG A 39 12.22 17.22 -40.16
CA ARG A 39 12.04 15.92 -39.52
C ARG A 39 11.54 14.86 -40.49
N ILE A 40 10.55 15.20 -41.31
CA ILE A 40 10.01 14.28 -42.33
C ILE A 40 11.05 13.96 -43.42
N ARG A 41 11.83 14.95 -43.85
CA ARG A 41 12.93 14.69 -44.82
C ARG A 41 13.97 13.74 -44.23
N LEU A 42 14.29 13.88 -42.93
CA LEU A 42 15.24 13.02 -42.25
C LEU A 42 14.68 11.59 -42.12
N LEU A 43 13.39 11.46 -41.78
CA LEU A 43 12.67 10.17 -41.74
C LEU A 43 12.77 9.44 -43.09
N GLU A 44 12.38 10.10 -44.17
CA GLU A 44 12.42 9.54 -45.53
C GLU A 44 13.85 9.14 -45.94
N LYS A 45 14.85 9.98 -45.60
CA LYS A 45 16.28 9.69 -45.82
C LYS A 45 16.74 8.45 -45.04
N ASN A 46 16.39 8.35 -43.77
CA ASN A 46 16.80 7.24 -42.91
C ASN A 46 16.11 5.91 -43.31
N LEU A 47 14.88 5.98 -43.76
CA LEU A 47 14.15 4.85 -44.32
C LEU A 47 14.61 4.47 -45.73
N GLN A 48 15.28 5.38 -46.45
CA GLN A 48 15.58 5.29 -47.89
C GLN A 48 14.31 5.13 -48.75
N LEU A 49 13.22 5.75 -48.29
CA LEU A 49 11.90 5.67 -48.93
C LEU A 49 11.30 7.07 -49.02
N THR A 50 10.55 7.34 -50.11
CA THR A 50 9.72 8.52 -50.21
C THR A 50 8.31 8.16 -49.74
N LEU A 51 7.82 8.83 -48.71
CA LEU A 51 6.49 8.57 -48.12
C LEU A 51 5.45 9.56 -48.62
N LEU A 52 5.86 10.81 -48.90
CA LEU A 52 4.98 11.90 -49.32
C LEU A 52 5.37 12.45 -50.67
N ASN A 53 4.38 12.62 -51.58
CA ASN A 53 4.53 13.44 -52.77
C ASN A 53 4.38 14.91 -52.39
N ARG A 54 5.33 15.72 -52.82
CA ARG A 54 5.39 17.16 -52.50
C ARG A 54 4.98 17.98 -53.70
N ASP A 55 3.68 18.05 -53.98
CA ASP A 55 3.16 19.06 -54.90
C ASP A 55 2.87 20.38 -54.15
N ALA A 56 2.98 21.50 -54.89
CA ALA A 56 2.94 22.85 -54.30
C ALA A 56 1.64 23.17 -53.52
N HIS A 57 0.58 22.36 -53.64
CA HIS A 57 -0.74 22.65 -53.10
C HIS A 57 -1.38 21.56 -52.26
N ARG A 58 -0.87 20.31 -52.26
CA ARG A 58 -1.43 19.21 -51.48
C ARG A 58 -0.38 18.20 -51.04
N VAL A 59 -0.57 17.63 -49.83
CA VAL A 59 0.19 16.49 -49.35
C VAL A 59 -0.56 15.24 -49.81
N THR A 60 0.09 14.42 -50.64
CA THR A 60 -0.42 13.11 -51.05
C THR A 60 0.58 12.03 -50.67
N LEU A 61 0.08 10.83 -50.45
CA LEU A 61 0.92 9.68 -50.13
C LEU A 61 1.52 9.05 -51.38
N THR A 62 2.72 8.50 -51.27
CA THR A 62 3.20 7.50 -52.22
C THR A 62 2.54 6.15 -51.87
N HIS A 63 2.62 5.16 -52.78
CA HIS A 63 2.15 3.81 -52.46
C HIS A 63 2.81 3.23 -51.21
N THR A 64 4.10 3.44 -51.05
CA THR A 64 4.84 3.05 -49.81
C THR A 64 4.36 3.85 -48.60
N GLY A 65 4.13 5.16 -48.76
CA GLY A 65 3.59 6.01 -47.74
C GLY A 65 2.22 5.56 -47.24
N GLU A 66 1.34 5.09 -48.16
CA GLU A 66 0.03 4.56 -47.78
C GLU A 66 0.13 3.29 -46.92
N LEU A 67 1.01 2.33 -47.30
CA LEU A 67 1.26 1.14 -46.51
C LEU A 67 1.80 1.44 -45.10
N TYR A 68 2.72 2.40 -45.01
CA TYR A 68 3.27 2.84 -43.74
C TYR A 68 2.22 3.55 -42.88
N TYR A 69 1.44 4.47 -43.48
CA TYR A 69 0.38 5.19 -42.81
C TYR A 69 -0.66 4.26 -42.21
N GLU A 70 -1.18 3.30 -42.96
CA GLU A 70 -2.19 2.35 -42.49
C GLU A 70 -1.71 1.49 -41.29
N ARG A 71 -0.44 1.13 -41.29
CA ARG A 71 0.15 0.35 -40.19
C ARG A 71 0.40 1.19 -38.94
N TYR A 72 1.06 2.34 -39.10
CA TYR A 72 1.44 3.17 -37.96
C TYR A 72 0.26 3.96 -37.38
N ARG A 73 -0.73 4.32 -38.17
CA ARG A 73 -1.96 4.95 -37.71
C ARG A 73 -2.64 4.10 -36.62
N LYS A 74 -2.84 2.80 -36.88
CA LYS A 74 -3.45 1.87 -35.92
C LYS A 74 -2.65 1.75 -34.63
N LEU A 75 -1.33 1.68 -34.77
CA LEU A 75 -0.44 1.59 -33.61
C LEU A 75 -0.53 2.86 -32.75
N PHE A 76 -0.53 4.05 -33.35
CA PHE A 76 -0.63 5.29 -32.61
C PHE A 76 -2.03 5.53 -32.03
N GLU A 77 -3.09 5.10 -32.72
CA GLU A 77 -4.45 5.11 -32.17
C GLU A 77 -4.54 4.24 -30.89
N GLU A 78 -3.87 3.09 -30.86
CA GLU A 78 -3.82 2.22 -29.69
C GLU A 78 -3.00 2.87 -28.54
N VAL A 79 -1.87 3.51 -28.86
CA VAL A 79 -1.09 4.27 -27.86
C VAL A 79 -1.89 5.44 -27.32
N ASP A 80 -2.58 6.22 -28.16
CA ASP A 80 -3.41 7.33 -27.73
C ASP A 80 -4.58 6.85 -26.84
N CYS A 81 -5.16 5.68 -27.14
CA CYS A 81 -6.18 5.04 -26.30
C CYS A 81 -5.63 4.69 -24.90
N ILE A 82 -4.43 4.09 -24.84
CA ILE A 82 -3.76 3.77 -23.57
C ILE A 82 -3.44 5.05 -22.78
N GLU A 83 -2.94 6.10 -23.45
CA GLU A 83 -2.68 7.41 -22.82
C GLU A 83 -3.97 8.05 -22.26
N GLN A 84 -5.09 7.90 -22.98
CA GLN A 84 -6.40 8.37 -22.54
C GLN A 84 -6.93 7.54 -21.35
N GLU A 85 -6.81 6.22 -21.39
CA GLU A 85 -7.18 5.34 -20.26
C GLU A 85 -6.39 5.68 -19.01
N LEU A 86 -5.08 5.98 -19.13
CA LEU A 86 -4.24 6.42 -18.01
C LEU A 86 -4.67 7.79 -17.47
N SER A 87 -5.09 8.70 -18.35
CA SER A 87 -5.62 10.02 -17.95
C SER A 87 -6.97 9.89 -17.23
N GLU A 88 -7.86 9.04 -17.75
CA GLU A 88 -9.15 8.74 -17.13
C GLU A 88 -9.00 8.05 -15.75
N GLU A 89 -7.94 7.23 -15.56
CA GLU A 89 -7.63 6.64 -14.25
C GLU A 89 -7.30 7.70 -13.19
N VAL A 90 -6.79 8.87 -13.60
CA VAL A 90 -6.54 10.01 -12.69
C VAL A 90 -7.83 10.75 -12.37
N ASP A 91 -8.70 10.95 -13.33
CA ASP A 91 -9.96 11.69 -13.17
C ASP A 91 -11.05 10.82 -12.49
N GLN A 92 -11.06 9.54 -12.79
CA GLN A 92 -11.99 8.54 -12.20
C GLN A 92 -11.21 7.30 -11.77
N PRO A 93 -10.63 7.30 -10.56
CA PRO A 93 -9.84 6.18 -10.08
C PRO A 93 -10.69 4.92 -9.95
N LYS A 94 -10.31 3.88 -10.68
CA LYS A 94 -11.02 2.60 -10.77
C LYS A 94 -10.10 1.40 -10.66
N GLY A 95 -10.69 0.24 -10.33
CA GLY A 95 -10.00 -1.03 -10.31
C GLY A 95 -9.70 -1.56 -8.90
N LYS A 96 -9.01 -2.69 -8.83
CA LYS A 96 -8.81 -3.46 -7.61
C LYS A 96 -7.51 -3.09 -6.89
N ILE A 97 -7.59 -2.99 -5.55
CA ILE A 97 -6.44 -2.86 -4.64
C ILE A 97 -6.46 -4.07 -3.70
N ARG A 98 -5.35 -4.82 -3.65
CA ARG A 98 -5.20 -5.96 -2.75
C ARG A 98 -4.45 -5.56 -1.49
N ILE A 99 -5.07 -5.84 -0.34
CA ILE A 99 -4.58 -5.40 0.96
C ILE A 99 -4.47 -6.59 1.90
N SER A 100 -3.37 -6.65 2.65
CA SER A 100 -3.20 -7.60 3.74
C SER A 100 -3.03 -6.86 5.07
N ALA A 101 -3.73 -7.32 6.12
CA ALA A 101 -3.60 -6.74 7.45
C ALA A 101 -3.79 -7.83 8.53
N PRO A 102 -3.27 -7.62 9.77
CA PRO A 102 -3.62 -8.46 10.91
C PRO A 102 -5.12 -8.38 11.18
N ILE A 103 -5.72 -9.50 11.59
CA ILE A 103 -7.18 -9.65 11.74
C ILE A 103 -7.77 -8.52 12.61
N TYR A 104 -7.23 -8.33 13.81
CA TYR A 104 -7.76 -7.35 14.75
C TYR A 104 -7.60 -5.91 14.24
N MET A 105 -6.41 -5.57 13.73
CA MET A 105 -6.11 -4.23 13.21
C MET A 105 -6.99 -3.90 12.01
N GLY A 106 -7.17 -4.86 11.10
CA GLY A 106 -8.06 -4.72 9.95
C GLY A 106 -9.50 -4.41 10.35
N LYS A 107 -10.03 -5.15 11.34
CA LYS A 107 -11.42 -4.99 11.80
C LYS A 107 -11.66 -3.71 12.62
N HIS A 108 -10.72 -3.32 13.48
CA HIS A 108 -10.98 -2.28 14.47
C HIS A 108 -10.37 -0.92 14.13
N PHE A 109 -9.29 -0.87 13.34
CA PHE A 109 -8.62 0.38 12.98
C PHE A 109 -8.78 0.76 11.51
N LEU A 110 -8.79 -0.22 10.61
CA LEU A 110 -8.79 0.05 9.17
C LEU A 110 -10.18 -0.01 8.54
N SER A 111 -11.15 -0.67 9.17
CA SER A 111 -12.48 -0.88 8.59
C SER A 111 -13.19 0.43 8.23
N ASN A 112 -13.21 1.41 9.14
CA ASN A 112 -13.85 2.70 8.87
C ASN A 112 -13.12 3.44 7.74
N ILE A 113 -11.78 3.43 7.76
CA ILE A 113 -10.96 4.06 6.70
C ILE A 113 -11.31 3.46 5.33
N PHE A 114 -11.42 2.14 5.25
CA PHE A 114 -11.74 1.46 3.99
C PHE A 114 -13.18 1.71 3.54
N CYS A 115 -14.14 1.73 4.48
CA CYS A 115 -15.53 2.03 4.16
C CYS A 115 -15.70 3.47 3.66
N ASP A 116 -15.11 4.44 4.34
CA ASP A 116 -15.18 5.85 3.95
C ASP A 116 -14.48 6.09 2.61
N PHE A 117 -13.33 5.44 2.40
CA PHE A 117 -12.63 5.49 1.12
C PHE A 117 -13.46 4.94 -0.04
N LEU A 118 -14.13 3.79 0.15
CA LEU A 118 -14.99 3.21 -0.89
C LEU A 118 -16.24 4.04 -1.17
N GLN A 119 -16.76 4.78 -0.19
CA GLN A 119 -17.84 5.73 -0.41
C GLN A 119 -17.38 6.93 -1.26
N GLN A 120 -16.14 7.37 -1.06
CA GLN A 120 -15.57 8.48 -1.83
C GLN A 120 -15.17 8.06 -3.27
N TYR A 121 -14.76 6.79 -3.45
CA TYR A 121 -14.27 6.27 -4.73
C TYR A 121 -15.04 4.99 -5.14
N PRO A 122 -16.26 5.13 -5.68
CA PRO A 122 -17.18 4.00 -5.91
C PRO A 122 -16.71 2.99 -6.97
N GLU A 123 -15.82 3.39 -7.89
CA GLU A 123 -15.27 2.51 -8.92
C GLU A 123 -14.05 1.69 -8.45
N ILE A 124 -13.57 1.95 -7.23
CA ILE A 124 -12.47 1.18 -6.62
C ILE A 124 -13.03 -0.05 -5.90
N GLN A 125 -12.32 -1.16 -6.01
CA GLN A 125 -12.60 -2.41 -5.30
C GLN A 125 -11.44 -2.74 -4.36
N LEU A 126 -11.74 -3.06 -3.09
CA LEU A 126 -10.75 -3.55 -2.14
C LEU A 126 -10.87 -5.07 -1.98
N ASP A 127 -9.76 -5.78 -2.17
CA ASP A 127 -9.61 -7.21 -1.89
C ASP A 127 -8.83 -7.33 -0.57
N LEU A 128 -9.55 -7.50 0.55
CA LEU A 128 -8.99 -7.47 1.90
C LEU A 128 -8.69 -8.90 2.39
N ARG A 129 -7.44 -9.14 2.78
CA ARG A 129 -7.00 -10.42 3.33
C ARG A 129 -6.49 -10.21 4.75
N PHE A 130 -7.30 -10.62 5.71
CA PHE A 130 -6.95 -10.54 7.11
C PHE A 130 -6.34 -11.86 7.59
N SER A 131 -5.07 -11.80 8.01
CA SER A 131 -4.34 -12.93 8.55
C SER A 131 -3.29 -12.45 9.55
N ASN A 132 -3.08 -13.24 10.62
CA ASN A 132 -1.98 -13.02 11.56
C ASN A 132 -0.67 -13.67 11.07
N ASP A 133 -0.73 -14.53 10.07
CA ASP A 133 0.44 -15.14 9.47
C ASP A 133 1.20 -14.13 8.58
N LEU A 134 2.52 -14.31 8.50
CA LEU A 134 3.35 -13.60 7.53
C LEU A 134 3.05 -14.13 6.13
N ILE A 135 2.21 -13.42 5.40
CA ILE A 135 1.87 -13.74 4.03
C ILE A 135 3.02 -13.32 3.12
N ASP A 136 3.39 -14.17 2.18
CA ASP A 136 4.28 -13.79 1.07
C ASP A 136 3.54 -12.78 0.18
N VAL A 137 3.78 -11.49 0.47
CA VAL A 137 3.11 -10.37 -0.20
C VAL A 137 3.39 -10.32 -1.70
N GLU A 138 4.53 -10.90 -2.13
CA GLU A 138 4.91 -10.94 -3.54
C GLU A 138 4.12 -11.97 -4.33
N LYS A 139 4.09 -13.21 -3.84
CA LYS A 139 3.36 -14.29 -4.51
C LYS A 139 1.87 -14.04 -4.56
N GLN A 140 1.32 -13.32 -3.58
CA GLN A 140 -0.11 -13.03 -3.52
C GLN A 140 -0.51 -11.73 -4.23
N GLY A 141 0.44 -11.01 -4.80
CA GLY A 141 0.18 -9.76 -5.54
C GLY A 141 -0.45 -8.67 -4.67
N ILE A 142 -0.02 -8.58 -3.39
CA ILE A 142 -0.48 -7.56 -2.45
C ILE A 142 0.07 -6.19 -2.86
N ASP A 143 -0.79 -5.18 -2.89
CA ASP A 143 -0.43 -3.79 -3.19
C ASP A 143 -0.03 -3.03 -1.92
N ILE A 144 -0.78 -3.23 -0.83
CA ILE A 144 -0.54 -2.60 0.48
C ILE A 144 -0.62 -3.68 1.57
N ALA A 145 0.36 -3.71 2.45
CA ALA A 145 0.34 -4.55 3.65
C ALA A 145 0.39 -3.69 4.92
N PHE A 146 -0.40 -4.06 5.92
CA PHE A 146 -0.31 -3.49 7.26
C PHE A 146 0.32 -4.51 8.19
N ARG A 147 1.25 -4.10 9.04
CA ARG A 147 1.94 -4.99 9.96
C ARG A 147 2.22 -4.30 11.29
N VAL A 148 2.23 -5.09 12.36
CA VAL A 148 2.78 -4.70 13.67
C VAL A 148 4.19 -5.26 13.74
N ARG A 149 5.16 -4.50 14.20
CA ARG A 149 6.62 -4.72 14.10
C ARG A 149 7.14 -4.49 12.68
N ASP A 150 8.44 -4.24 12.57
CA ASP A 150 9.09 -4.11 11.26
C ASP A 150 9.30 -5.51 10.65
N PRO A 151 8.56 -5.86 9.60
CA PRO A 151 8.96 -6.98 8.79
C PRO A 151 10.20 -6.56 7.98
N ALA A 152 11.27 -7.32 8.06
CA ALA A 152 12.42 -7.17 7.17
C ALA A 152 11.98 -7.62 5.76
N ILE A 153 11.33 -6.74 5.01
CA ILE A 153 10.93 -6.96 3.62
C ILE A 153 11.74 -6.02 2.74
N ASP A 154 12.63 -6.58 1.94
CA ASP A 154 13.41 -5.81 0.98
C ASP A 154 12.49 -5.18 -0.10
N ASN A 155 12.86 -3.98 -0.57
CA ASN A 155 12.17 -3.26 -1.65
C ASN A 155 10.73 -2.79 -1.33
N TRP A 156 10.37 -2.64 -0.05
CA TRP A 156 9.12 -2.05 0.37
C TRP A 156 9.35 -0.75 1.13
N VAL A 157 8.52 0.25 0.86
CA VAL A 157 8.45 1.48 1.64
C VAL A 157 7.65 1.20 2.90
N ILE A 158 8.22 1.53 4.06
CA ILE A 158 7.56 1.39 5.36
C ILE A 158 7.14 2.77 5.83
N ARG A 159 5.87 2.92 6.20
CA ARG A 159 5.31 4.12 6.82
C ARG A 159 4.72 3.76 8.17
N GLU A 160 5.31 4.27 9.23
CA GLU A 160 4.76 4.15 10.57
C GLU A 160 3.45 4.95 10.67
N LEU A 161 2.41 4.31 11.16
CA LEU A 161 1.09 4.90 11.36
C LEU A 161 0.83 5.21 12.83
N LYS A 162 1.23 4.32 13.73
CA LYS A 162 1.04 4.43 15.16
C LYS A 162 2.05 3.57 15.91
N LEU A 163 2.49 4.04 17.08
CA LEU A 163 3.21 3.21 18.03
C LEU A 163 2.24 2.45 18.93
N THR A 164 2.56 1.21 19.26
CA THR A 164 1.82 0.36 20.19
C THR A 164 2.77 -0.37 21.12
N LYS A 165 2.29 -0.73 22.28
CA LYS A 165 3.03 -1.53 23.27
C LYS A 165 2.12 -2.59 23.87
N ASN A 166 2.70 -3.55 24.57
CA ASN A 166 1.91 -4.54 25.30
C ASN A 166 1.81 -4.19 26.79
N VAL A 167 0.72 -4.61 27.39
CA VAL A 167 0.40 -4.38 28.80
C VAL A 167 0.07 -5.73 29.44
N LEU A 168 0.62 -5.99 30.61
CA LEU A 168 0.17 -7.12 31.43
C LEU A 168 -1.15 -6.78 32.09
N CYS A 169 -2.14 -7.63 31.93
CA CYS A 169 -3.46 -7.42 32.50
C CYS A 169 -4.16 -8.73 32.86
N GLY A 170 -5.15 -8.63 33.71
CA GLY A 170 -5.99 -9.73 34.15
C GLY A 170 -7.35 -9.25 34.65
N HIS A 171 -8.22 -10.17 35.06
CA HIS A 171 -9.54 -9.84 35.56
C HIS A 171 -9.47 -9.22 36.95
N PRO A 172 -10.19 -8.13 37.28
CA PRO A 172 -10.05 -7.38 38.53
C PRO A 172 -10.49 -8.13 39.79
N SER A 173 -11.20 -9.25 39.64
CA SER A 173 -11.57 -10.10 40.81
C SER A 173 -10.38 -10.86 41.42
N GLN A 174 -9.23 -10.86 40.76
CA GLN A 174 -8.01 -11.55 41.21
C GLN A 174 -7.08 -10.57 41.92
N ALA A 175 -6.39 -11.04 42.94
CA ALA A 175 -5.50 -10.22 43.76
C ALA A 175 -4.09 -10.09 43.14
N TYR A 176 -3.94 -9.28 42.10
CA TYR A 176 -2.65 -9.08 41.43
C TYR A 176 -1.74 -8.04 42.11
N HIS A 177 -2.21 -7.34 43.13
CA HIS A 177 -1.43 -6.33 43.85
C HIS A 177 -0.23 -6.91 44.64
N CYS A 178 -0.23 -8.20 44.90
CA CYS A 178 0.91 -8.91 45.52
C CYS A 178 2.02 -9.26 44.49
N ILE A 179 1.77 -9.10 43.17
CA ILE A 179 2.76 -9.33 42.14
C ILE A 179 3.58 -8.05 41.98
N THR A 180 4.84 -8.09 42.38
CA THR A 180 5.78 -6.94 42.33
C THR A 180 6.93 -7.17 41.33
N HIS A 181 7.15 -8.41 40.92
CA HIS A 181 8.21 -8.75 39.96
C HIS A 181 7.73 -9.77 38.92
N PRO A 182 8.20 -9.70 37.65
CA PRO A 182 7.78 -10.62 36.61
C PRO A 182 8.00 -12.11 36.87
N GLU A 183 8.97 -12.50 37.66
CA GLU A 183 9.18 -13.91 38.05
C GLU A 183 7.94 -14.53 38.71
N GLN A 184 7.17 -13.75 39.46
CA GLN A 184 5.96 -14.20 40.11
C GLN A 184 4.79 -14.50 39.17
N LEU A 185 4.95 -14.17 37.87
CA LEU A 185 3.98 -14.53 36.85
C LEU A 185 3.97 -16.04 36.56
N GLU A 186 5.03 -16.78 36.96
CA GLU A 186 5.12 -18.22 36.73
C GLU A 186 3.99 -18.98 37.38
N ASP A 187 3.58 -18.60 38.58
CA ASP A 187 2.52 -19.25 39.36
C ASP A 187 1.09 -18.83 38.95
N GLN A 188 0.97 -17.84 38.08
CA GLN A 188 -0.35 -17.37 37.64
C GLN A 188 -0.89 -18.20 36.47
N PRO A 189 -2.21 -18.43 36.39
CA PRO A 189 -2.83 -18.96 35.18
C PRO A 189 -2.69 -17.97 34.02
N LYS A 190 -2.28 -18.45 32.86
CA LYS A 190 -1.95 -17.63 31.70
C LYS A 190 -2.81 -17.90 30.49
N VAL A 191 -3.12 -16.86 29.75
CA VAL A 191 -3.66 -16.91 28.40
C VAL A 191 -2.60 -16.36 27.45
N THR A 192 -2.14 -17.14 26.51
CA THR A 192 -1.06 -16.77 25.58
C THR A 192 -1.58 -16.65 24.14
N CYS A 193 -0.98 -15.74 23.38
CA CYS A 193 -1.25 -15.60 21.96
C CYS A 193 0.03 -15.83 21.16
N VAL A 194 -0.07 -16.64 20.11
CA VAL A 194 1.03 -16.88 19.17
C VAL A 194 1.52 -15.54 18.60
N GLY A 195 2.85 -15.37 18.55
CA GLY A 195 3.48 -14.12 18.11
C GLY A 195 3.61 -13.03 19.18
N LEU A 196 2.99 -13.19 20.38
CA LEU A 196 3.19 -12.30 21.51
C LEU A 196 4.12 -12.87 22.61
N VAL A 197 4.70 -14.01 22.40
CA VAL A 197 5.69 -14.62 23.28
C VAL A 197 7.09 -14.56 22.64
N PRO A 198 8.17 -14.41 23.43
CA PRO A 198 8.22 -14.15 24.89
C PRO A 198 7.70 -12.76 25.28
N TRP A 199 7.31 -12.61 26.55
CA TRP A 199 6.91 -11.32 27.12
C TRP A 199 8.15 -10.54 27.53
N LYS A 200 8.50 -9.51 26.76
CA LYS A 200 9.65 -8.65 27.03
C LYS A 200 9.19 -7.44 27.83
N LEU A 201 9.74 -7.28 29.01
CA LEU A 201 9.35 -6.28 29.99
C LEU A 201 10.57 -5.47 30.40
N LYS A 202 10.38 -4.16 30.58
CA LYS A 202 11.39 -3.24 31.10
C LYS A 202 10.76 -2.42 32.26
N ASN A 203 11.41 -2.43 33.42
CA ASN A 203 11.00 -1.60 34.53
C ASN A 203 11.37 -0.14 34.24
N GLN A 204 10.40 0.75 34.35
CA GLN A 204 10.58 2.17 34.01
C GLN A 204 11.32 2.95 35.10
N ILE A 205 11.40 2.39 36.31
CA ILE A 205 12.05 3.02 37.49
C ILE A 205 13.49 2.52 37.58
N THR A 206 13.69 1.19 37.56
CA THR A 206 15.02 0.58 37.78
C THR A 206 15.80 0.35 36.48
N SER A 207 15.15 0.47 35.31
CA SER A 207 15.69 0.11 33.99
C SER A 207 16.02 -1.38 33.81
N GLU A 208 15.60 -2.21 34.74
CA GLU A 208 15.75 -3.66 34.69
C GLU A 208 14.95 -4.22 33.48
N GLU A 209 15.56 -5.16 32.74
CA GLU A 209 14.93 -5.85 31.64
C GLU A 209 14.69 -7.31 32.01
N PHE A 210 13.50 -7.80 31.69
CA PHE A 210 13.10 -9.17 31.98
C PHE A 210 12.38 -9.79 30.80
N GLN A 211 12.81 -10.97 30.40
CA GLN A 211 12.15 -11.74 29.35
C GLN A 211 11.46 -12.94 29.97
N PHE A 212 10.14 -12.90 30.01
CA PHE A 212 9.32 -13.98 30.53
C PHE A 212 8.87 -14.90 29.40
N GLN A 213 9.19 -16.20 29.54
CA GLN A 213 8.73 -17.24 28.61
C GLN A 213 7.64 -18.06 29.32
N PRO A 214 6.36 -17.85 29.00
CA PRO A 214 5.29 -18.67 29.56
C PRO A 214 5.50 -20.15 29.24
N SER A 215 5.64 -20.98 30.27
CA SER A 215 5.87 -22.43 30.12
C SER A 215 4.91 -23.27 30.97
N HIS A 216 4.52 -22.76 32.16
CA HIS A 216 3.62 -23.44 33.05
C HIS A 216 2.31 -22.67 33.23
N GLN A 217 1.27 -23.32 33.76
CA GLN A 217 -0.04 -22.71 34.01
C GLN A 217 -0.69 -22.06 32.75
N ILE A 218 -0.35 -22.51 31.55
CA ILE A 218 -1.02 -22.04 30.33
C ILE A 218 -2.40 -22.69 30.27
N ARG A 219 -3.45 -21.91 30.55
CA ARG A 219 -4.84 -22.34 30.51
C ARG A 219 -5.45 -22.29 29.13
N LEU A 220 -4.95 -21.36 28.30
CA LEU A 220 -5.40 -21.18 26.93
C LEU A 220 -4.25 -20.63 26.07
N GLN A 221 -4.05 -21.22 24.91
CA GLN A 221 -3.18 -20.70 23.88
C GLN A 221 -4.00 -20.50 22.62
N VAL A 222 -3.90 -19.32 22.01
CA VAL A 222 -4.63 -18.95 20.80
C VAL A 222 -3.70 -18.29 19.77
N ASP A 223 -4.16 -18.17 18.54
CA ASP A 223 -3.53 -17.42 17.46
C ASP A 223 -4.31 -16.12 17.10
N GLU A 224 -5.44 -15.90 17.78
CA GLU A 224 -6.35 -14.78 17.57
C GLU A 224 -6.56 -13.95 18.83
N ILE A 225 -6.33 -12.65 18.69
CA ILE A 225 -6.29 -11.70 19.81
C ILE A 225 -7.67 -11.47 20.45
N GLN A 226 -8.75 -11.54 19.68
CA GLN A 226 -10.11 -11.34 20.20
C GLN A 226 -10.45 -12.45 21.22
N MET A 227 -10.13 -13.69 20.88
CA MET A 227 -10.34 -14.82 21.80
C MET A 227 -9.50 -14.69 23.07
N MET A 228 -8.24 -14.26 22.93
CA MET A 228 -7.38 -13.95 24.09
C MET A 228 -8.02 -12.90 25.00
N LYS A 229 -8.51 -11.80 24.43
CA LYS A 229 -9.19 -10.72 25.15
C LYS A 229 -10.40 -11.24 25.93
N ASP A 230 -11.25 -12.02 25.29
CA ASP A 230 -12.47 -12.53 25.89
C ASP A 230 -12.18 -13.51 27.03
N ALA A 231 -11.17 -14.37 26.87
CA ALA A 231 -10.72 -15.28 27.92
C ALA A 231 -10.18 -14.56 29.16
N VAL A 232 -9.35 -13.52 28.95
CA VAL A 232 -8.82 -12.73 30.08
C VAL A 232 -9.93 -11.95 30.79
N ALA A 233 -10.84 -11.35 30.04
CA ALA A 233 -12.01 -10.67 30.60
C ALA A 233 -12.97 -11.62 31.34
N SER A 234 -12.95 -12.91 31.03
CA SER A 234 -13.70 -13.93 31.75
C SER A 234 -12.94 -14.51 32.98
N GLY A 235 -11.76 -14.00 33.29
CA GLY A 235 -10.99 -14.44 34.44
C GLY A 235 -10.22 -15.75 34.30
N ILE A 236 -10.00 -16.24 33.06
CA ILE A 236 -9.29 -17.50 32.80
C ILE A 236 -7.81 -17.40 33.18
N GLY A 237 -7.20 -16.21 33.09
CA GLY A 237 -5.82 -16.00 33.47
C GLY A 237 -5.34 -14.60 33.08
N ILE A 238 -4.04 -14.37 33.31
CA ILE A 238 -3.36 -13.13 32.93
C ILE A 238 -2.85 -13.21 31.47
N SER A 239 -2.67 -12.06 30.85
CA SER A 239 -2.08 -12.01 29.51
C SER A 239 -1.26 -10.75 29.28
N TYR A 240 -0.37 -10.83 28.29
CA TYR A 240 0.43 -9.74 27.74
C TYR A 240 -0.24 -9.28 26.45
N MET A 241 -1.00 -8.21 26.57
CA MET A 241 -1.98 -7.80 25.56
C MET A 241 -1.60 -6.43 24.96
N PRO A 242 -1.79 -6.21 23.66
CA PRO A 242 -1.60 -4.89 23.05
C PRO A 242 -2.42 -3.80 23.77
N ASP A 243 -1.82 -2.64 23.95
CA ASP A 243 -2.40 -1.50 24.68
C ASP A 243 -3.72 -1.02 24.10
N TYR A 244 -3.85 -1.01 22.77
CA TYR A 244 -5.08 -0.61 22.08
C TYR A 244 -6.28 -1.54 22.37
N ILE A 245 -6.03 -2.72 22.94
CA ILE A 245 -7.06 -3.66 23.40
C ILE A 245 -7.22 -3.55 24.93
N ALA A 246 -6.09 -3.56 25.64
CA ALA A 246 -6.09 -3.61 27.09
C ALA A 246 -6.59 -2.30 27.72
N LEU A 247 -6.14 -1.13 27.26
CA LEU A 247 -6.46 0.15 27.90
C LEU A 247 -7.96 0.45 27.94
N PRO A 248 -8.75 0.31 26.87
CA PRO A 248 -10.20 0.53 26.92
C PRO A 248 -10.91 -0.39 27.92
N LEU A 249 -10.40 -1.60 28.14
CA LEU A 249 -10.96 -2.54 29.11
C LEU A 249 -10.54 -2.21 30.54
N ILE A 250 -9.31 -1.71 30.71
CA ILE A 250 -8.83 -1.23 32.00
C ILE A 250 -9.61 0.02 32.42
N ASP A 251 -9.78 0.99 31.52
CA ASP A 251 -10.52 2.22 31.76
C ASP A 251 -12.00 1.97 32.10
N SER A 252 -12.59 0.93 31.50
CA SER A 252 -13.97 0.49 31.81
C SER A 252 -14.06 -0.43 33.04
N GLY A 253 -12.95 -0.73 33.73
CA GLY A 253 -12.90 -1.61 34.91
C GLY A 253 -13.11 -3.10 34.63
N LYS A 254 -13.11 -3.52 33.37
CA LYS A 254 -13.22 -4.94 32.95
C LYS A 254 -11.91 -5.70 33.12
N LEU A 255 -10.80 -5.01 33.06
CA LEU A 255 -9.47 -5.55 33.31
C LEU A 255 -8.73 -4.66 34.31
N THR A 256 -7.71 -5.23 34.96
CA THR A 256 -6.77 -4.48 35.77
C THR A 256 -5.35 -4.68 35.26
N ARG A 257 -4.54 -3.64 35.38
CA ARG A 257 -3.13 -3.68 34.99
C ARG A 257 -2.32 -4.42 36.05
N ILE A 258 -1.41 -5.25 35.61
CA ILE A 258 -0.46 -6.00 36.45
C ILE A 258 0.92 -5.42 36.19
N LEU A 259 1.74 -5.27 37.25
CA LEU A 259 3.08 -4.72 37.15
C LEU A 259 3.12 -3.36 36.41
N PRO A 260 2.47 -2.30 36.92
CA PRO A 260 2.31 -1.03 36.23
C PRO A 260 3.63 -0.36 35.85
N ASP A 261 4.70 -0.60 36.60
CA ASP A 261 6.03 -0.04 36.34
C ASP A 261 6.81 -0.82 35.28
N TRP A 262 6.30 -1.98 34.84
CA TRP A 262 6.89 -2.78 33.82
C TRP A 262 6.14 -2.61 32.49
N GLN A 263 6.85 -2.24 31.45
CA GLN A 263 6.29 -1.98 30.13
C GLN A 263 7.03 -2.77 29.06
N SER A 264 6.37 -3.04 27.95
CA SER A 264 7.03 -3.55 26.76
C SER A 264 7.76 -2.42 26.01
N GLU A 265 8.68 -2.80 25.14
CA GLU A 265 9.13 -1.91 24.08
C GLU A 265 7.95 -1.50 23.20
N THR A 266 8.01 -0.27 22.68
CA THR A 266 7.07 0.18 21.67
C THR A 266 7.36 -0.49 20.34
N GLN A 267 6.30 -0.80 19.61
CA GLN A 267 6.37 -1.43 18.30
C GLN A 267 5.55 -0.62 17.31
N PRO A 268 6.08 -0.38 16.10
CA PRO A 268 5.31 0.34 15.10
C PRO A 268 4.19 -0.54 14.53
N PHE A 269 3.02 0.05 14.34
CA PHE A 269 2.02 -0.39 13.39
C PHE A 269 2.26 0.38 12.10
N SER A 270 2.64 -0.32 11.06
CA SER A 270 3.13 0.26 9.82
C SER A 270 2.31 -0.17 8.62
N MET A 271 2.20 0.74 7.65
CA MET A 271 1.74 0.48 6.31
C MET A 271 2.96 0.26 5.40
N LEU A 272 2.92 -0.80 4.62
CA LEU A 272 3.97 -1.20 3.71
C LEU A 272 3.43 -1.24 2.29
N TYR A 273 4.20 -0.74 1.33
CA TYR A 273 3.89 -0.82 -0.10
C TYR A 273 5.18 -0.87 -0.91
N ARG A 274 5.10 -1.40 -2.13
CA ARG A 274 6.30 -1.54 -2.96
C ARG A 274 6.86 -0.19 -3.37
N ASP A 275 8.18 -0.04 -3.27
CA ASP A 275 8.90 1.08 -3.90
C ASP A 275 8.98 0.82 -5.42
N ARG A 276 7.96 1.25 -6.14
CA ARG A 276 7.93 1.25 -7.60
C ARG A 276 7.97 2.68 -8.10
N LYS A 277 8.73 2.92 -9.15
CA LYS A 277 8.77 4.23 -9.84
C LYS A 277 7.38 4.68 -10.31
N GLN A 278 6.43 3.74 -10.42
CA GLN A 278 5.04 4.01 -10.81
C GLN A 278 4.09 3.13 -9.97
N ILE A 279 3.63 3.67 -8.85
CA ILE A 279 2.52 3.09 -8.09
C ILE A 279 1.22 3.47 -8.82
N PRO A 280 0.30 2.51 -9.12
CA PRO A 280 -0.99 2.83 -9.71
C PRO A 280 -1.72 3.94 -8.92
N TYR A 281 -2.37 4.86 -9.62
CA TYR A 281 -2.97 6.04 -9.00
C TYR A 281 -3.96 5.68 -7.88
N ARG A 282 -4.83 4.69 -8.10
CA ARG A 282 -5.75 4.18 -7.09
C ARG A 282 -5.08 3.71 -5.79
N VAL A 283 -3.89 3.08 -5.90
CA VAL A 283 -3.11 2.61 -4.74
C VAL A 283 -2.51 3.80 -3.99
N ARG A 284 -1.98 4.79 -4.71
CA ARG A 284 -1.46 6.03 -4.13
C ARG A 284 -2.55 6.81 -3.39
N LEU A 285 -3.74 6.92 -3.95
CA LEU A 285 -4.88 7.54 -3.28
C LEU A 285 -5.19 6.90 -1.94
N LEU A 286 -5.24 5.56 -1.87
CA LEU A 286 -5.50 4.87 -0.60
C LEU A 286 -4.37 5.06 0.40
N ILE A 287 -3.10 5.08 -0.05
CA ILE A 287 -1.94 5.39 0.79
C ILE A 287 -2.10 6.78 1.42
N GLU A 288 -2.33 7.80 0.60
CA GLU A 288 -2.50 9.19 1.04
C GLU A 288 -3.70 9.35 1.98
N TYR A 289 -4.83 8.74 1.64
CA TYR A 289 -6.04 8.74 2.45
C TYR A 289 -5.79 8.12 3.84
N THR A 290 -5.10 6.99 3.88
CA THR A 290 -4.75 6.31 5.14
C THR A 290 -3.81 7.17 5.99
N LEU A 291 -2.76 7.76 5.40
CA LEU A 291 -1.82 8.62 6.12
C LEU A 291 -2.51 9.86 6.70
N GLN A 292 -3.41 10.50 5.94
CA GLN A 292 -4.19 11.64 6.42
C GLN A 292 -5.09 11.29 7.59
N HIS A 293 -5.69 10.10 7.59
CA HIS A 293 -6.53 9.64 8.67
C HIS A 293 -5.73 9.47 9.97
N PHE A 294 -4.60 8.77 9.90
CA PHE A 294 -3.75 8.54 11.08
C PHE A 294 -3.06 9.82 11.58
N SER A 295 -2.72 10.78 10.72
CA SER A 295 -2.16 12.06 11.15
C SER A 295 -3.17 12.90 11.95
N LYS A 296 -4.45 12.84 11.63
CA LYS A 296 -5.51 13.52 12.39
C LYS A 296 -5.72 12.91 13.78
N VAL A 297 -5.60 11.58 13.90
CA VAL A 297 -5.78 10.87 15.17
C VAL A 297 -4.58 11.06 16.10
N ASN A 298 -3.37 11.21 15.58
CA ASN A 298 -2.17 11.41 16.39
C ASN A 298 -2.01 12.86 16.92
N ASN A 299 -2.82 13.81 16.44
CA ASN A 299 -2.81 15.22 16.86
C ASN A 299 -3.93 15.56 17.88
N VAL A 300 -4.66 14.59 18.37
CA VAL A 300 -5.66 14.69 19.45
C VAL A 300 -5.15 13.92 20.69
#